data_f41e2a175631202c66f820d2659e674f
#
_entry.id   f41e2a175631202c66f820d2659e674f
#
_cell.length_a   1.000
_cell.length_b   1.000
_cell.length_c   1.000
_cell.angle_alpha   90.00
_cell.angle_beta   90.00
_cell.angle_gamma   90.00
#
_symmetry.space_group_name_H-M   'P 1'
#
loop_
_entity.id
_entity.type
_entity.pdbx_description
1 polymer ?
#
loop_
_entity_poly.entity_id
_entity_poly.type
_entity_poly.pdbx_seq_one_letter_code
_entity_poly.pdbx_strand_id
1 'polypeptide(L)'
;MKFNFALTLFALPFLSHSQVVLKADGPGETYELISSVLAPGKSAVEAADHNKLGNHSSFGRHIAEVWDADLKENVFEFYSHINYINADKTTTTDNEPVADVAQKQRVEIKTYDGSPDNLKGTLGETITYQWKFKLPKGFQPSSNFTHLHQIKAVGGSQDMPIFTLTAKKGTVNQFNVVHNNEDIVASMNLSELEGTWVQITEVIKVGANGTYSVVIKRIKDGKVLLSYSNPDLETIRPDNNFIRPKWGIYRSLKKVVDLREEAVRFADFSIAEGVNEDKKK
;
A
#
# COMPACT_ATOMS: atom_id res chain seq x y z
N MET A 1 29.56 -13.98 -52.38
CA MET A 1 29.22 -14.74 -51.14
C MET A 1 28.28 -13.88 -50.31
N LYS A 2 26.98 -14.21 -50.25
CA LYS A 2 26.00 -13.50 -49.41
C LYS A 2 25.84 -14.29 -48.12
N PHE A 3 26.25 -13.73 -47.00
CA PHE A 3 26.01 -14.31 -45.68
C PHE A 3 24.61 -13.91 -45.20
N ASN A 4 23.70 -14.87 -45.11
CA ASN A 4 22.42 -14.72 -44.43
C ASN A 4 22.64 -14.93 -42.93
N PHE A 5 22.48 -13.86 -42.14
CA PHE A 5 22.38 -13.97 -40.69
C PHE A 5 20.94 -14.36 -40.35
N ALA A 6 20.72 -15.58 -39.91
CA ALA A 6 19.47 -16.00 -39.29
C ALA A 6 19.43 -15.50 -37.83
N LEU A 7 18.54 -14.54 -37.57
CA LEU A 7 18.26 -14.04 -36.23
C LEU A 7 17.37 -15.09 -35.50
N THR A 8 17.97 -15.92 -34.69
CA THR A 8 17.20 -16.88 -33.86
C THR A 8 16.57 -16.12 -32.69
N LEU A 9 15.28 -15.88 -32.79
CA LEU A 9 14.49 -15.30 -31.70
C LEU A 9 14.33 -16.37 -30.62
N PHE A 10 15.07 -16.25 -29.50
CA PHE A 10 14.84 -17.05 -28.32
C PHE A 10 13.54 -16.56 -27.65
N ALA A 11 12.45 -17.30 -27.86
CA ALA A 11 11.26 -17.17 -27.05
C ALA A 11 11.58 -17.70 -25.63
N LEU A 12 11.84 -16.81 -24.70
CA LEU A 12 11.86 -17.16 -23.27
C LEU A 12 10.46 -17.65 -22.87
N PRO A 13 10.35 -18.82 -22.25
CA PRO A 13 9.06 -19.27 -21.75
C PRO A 13 8.60 -18.29 -20.68
N PHE A 14 7.50 -17.58 -20.92
CA PHE A 14 6.75 -16.87 -19.90
C PHE A 14 6.21 -17.93 -18.94
N LEU A 15 6.90 -18.14 -17.83
CA LEU A 15 6.35 -18.91 -16.73
C LEU A 15 5.14 -18.11 -16.23
N SER A 16 3.96 -18.68 -16.41
CA SER A 16 2.69 -18.14 -15.93
C SER A 16 2.76 -18.08 -14.40
N HIS A 17 3.05 -16.91 -13.85
CA HIS A 17 2.93 -16.65 -12.43
C HIS A 17 1.47 -16.41 -12.12
N SER A 18 0.97 -16.96 -11.03
CA SER A 18 -0.39 -16.66 -10.58
C SER A 18 -0.44 -15.23 -10.06
N GLN A 19 -0.90 -14.33 -10.90
CA GLN A 19 -1.12 -12.93 -10.55
C GLN A 19 -2.55 -12.78 -10.04
N VAL A 20 -2.69 -12.21 -8.84
CA VAL A 20 -3.98 -11.78 -8.31
C VAL A 20 -4.14 -10.29 -8.56
N VAL A 21 -5.28 -9.87 -9.10
CA VAL A 21 -5.59 -8.48 -9.38
C VAL A 21 -6.88 -8.09 -8.68
N LEU A 22 -6.85 -7.00 -7.91
CA LEU A 22 -8.02 -6.32 -7.39
C LEU A 22 -8.23 -5.04 -8.20
N LYS A 23 -9.36 -4.99 -8.91
CA LYS A 23 -9.77 -3.87 -9.74
C LYS A 23 -11.19 -3.44 -9.37
N ALA A 24 -11.43 -2.13 -9.35
CA ALA A 24 -12.76 -1.57 -9.15
C ALA A 24 -13.65 -1.92 -10.35
N ASP A 25 -14.88 -2.39 -10.09
CA ASP A 25 -15.84 -2.82 -11.10
C ASP A 25 -17.07 -1.91 -11.19
N GLY A 26 -17.18 -0.93 -10.29
CA GLY A 26 -18.21 0.08 -10.25
C GLY A 26 -18.87 0.22 -8.89
N PRO A 27 -19.65 1.30 -8.66
CA PRO A 27 -20.29 1.55 -7.38
C PRO A 27 -21.20 0.39 -6.95
N GLY A 28 -21.02 -0.10 -5.70
CA GLY A 28 -21.83 -1.19 -5.18
C GLY A 28 -21.25 -1.85 -3.94
N GLU A 29 -20.94 -3.11 -4.04
CA GLU A 29 -20.45 -3.93 -2.92
C GLU A 29 -18.92 -3.87 -2.78
N THR A 30 -18.36 -2.66 -2.68
CA THR A 30 -16.92 -2.38 -2.67
C THR A 30 -16.14 -3.20 -1.63
N TYR A 31 -16.65 -3.31 -0.39
CA TYR A 31 -15.96 -4.06 0.67
C TYR A 31 -15.99 -5.57 0.41
N GLU A 32 -17.07 -6.04 -0.16
CA GLU A 32 -17.28 -7.42 -0.56
C GLU A 32 -16.34 -7.81 -1.70
N LEU A 33 -16.24 -6.95 -2.73
CA LEU A 33 -15.28 -7.11 -3.82
C LEU A 33 -13.84 -7.18 -3.29
N ILE A 34 -13.43 -6.19 -2.48
CA ILE A 34 -12.08 -6.16 -1.88
C ILE A 34 -11.81 -7.43 -1.08
N SER A 35 -12.78 -7.84 -0.26
CA SER A 35 -12.62 -8.99 0.62
C SER A 35 -12.62 -10.31 -0.15
N SER A 36 -13.41 -10.43 -1.21
CA SER A 36 -13.43 -11.63 -2.05
C SER A 36 -12.09 -11.92 -2.72
N VAL A 37 -11.34 -10.85 -3.05
CA VAL A 37 -10.03 -10.96 -3.70
C VAL A 37 -8.89 -11.12 -2.69
N LEU A 38 -8.85 -10.26 -1.65
CA LEU A 38 -7.68 -10.19 -0.74
C LEU A 38 -7.82 -11.11 0.49
N ALA A 39 -9.05 -11.44 0.88
CA ALA A 39 -9.33 -12.16 2.13
C ALA A 39 -10.59 -13.03 2.02
N PRO A 40 -10.66 -14.00 1.08
CA PRO A 40 -11.85 -14.82 0.90
C PRO A 40 -12.39 -15.38 2.21
N GLY A 41 -13.68 -15.17 2.48
CA GLY A 41 -14.36 -15.63 3.69
C GLY A 41 -14.15 -14.76 4.94
N LYS A 42 -13.40 -13.64 4.84
CA LYS A 42 -13.19 -12.66 5.91
C LYS A 42 -13.16 -11.24 5.35
N SER A 43 -13.02 -10.24 6.23
CA SER A 43 -12.86 -8.87 5.79
C SER A 43 -11.40 -8.49 5.55
N ALA A 44 -11.13 -7.94 4.37
CA ALA A 44 -9.85 -7.31 4.03
C ALA A 44 -9.78 -5.83 4.42
N VAL A 45 -10.88 -5.23 4.91
CA VAL A 45 -11.01 -3.81 5.16
C VAL A 45 -10.79 -3.48 6.63
N GLU A 46 -9.99 -2.46 6.90
CA GLU A 46 -9.81 -1.80 8.18
C GLU A 46 -10.24 -0.34 8.05
N ALA A 47 -11.48 -0.04 8.42
CA ALA A 47 -12.07 1.30 8.34
C ALA A 47 -12.96 1.59 9.53
N ALA A 48 -13.23 2.87 9.79
CA ALA A 48 -13.99 3.34 10.94
C ALA A 48 -15.44 2.87 11.02
N ASP A 49 -16.04 2.61 9.89
CA ASP A 49 -17.41 2.11 9.75
C ASP A 49 -17.46 0.58 9.74
N HIS A 50 -16.32 -0.10 9.82
CA HIS A 50 -16.21 -1.54 9.61
C HIS A 50 -15.54 -2.24 10.78
N ASN A 51 -15.99 -3.46 11.10
CA ASN A 51 -15.54 -4.24 12.25
C ASN A 51 -15.82 -3.56 13.61
N LYS A 52 -15.03 -3.93 14.61
CA LYS A 52 -15.13 -3.40 15.97
C LYS A 52 -14.51 -2.01 16.12
N LEU A 53 -13.98 -1.46 15.05
CA LEU A 53 -13.38 -0.12 15.02
C LEU A 53 -14.41 0.96 14.71
N GLY A 54 -15.64 0.58 14.40
CA GLY A 54 -16.70 1.44 13.89
C GLY A 54 -17.30 2.37 14.91
N ASN A 55 -16.80 3.57 15.02
CA ASN A 55 -17.47 4.69 15.67
C ASN A 55 -18.05 5.71 14.67
N HIS A 56 -17.87 5.47 13.38
CA HIS A 56 -18.26 6.39 12.29
C HIS A 56 -19.24 5.78 11.29
N SER A 57 -20.03 4.81 11.73
CA SER A 57 -21.01 4.10 10.90
C SER A 57 -22.06 5.00 10.23
N SER A 58 -22.36 6.16 10.83
CA SER A 58 -23.31 7.12 10.27
C SER A 58 -22.83 7.81 8.98
N PHE A 59 -21.51 7.82 8.74
CA PHE A 59 -20.93 8.35 7.50
C PHE A 59 -21.15 7.38 6.33
N GLY A 60 -21.24 6.08 6.60
CA GLY A 60 -21.27 5.03 5.60
C GLY A 60 -19.88 4.47 5.31
N ARG A 61 -19.70 3.84 4.17
CA ARG A 61 -18.44 3.20 3.80
C ARG A 61 -17.34 4.22 3.53
N HIS A 62 -16.15 3.99 4.10
CA HIS A 62 -14.98 4.85 3.93
C HIS A 62 -14.13 4.50 2.70
N ILE A 63 -14.49 3.45 1.99
CA ILE A 63 -13.93 3.13 0.69
C ILE A 63 -15.11 2.97 -0.27
N ALA A 64 -15.09 3.75 -1.34
CA ALA A 64 -16.10 3.72 -2.39
C ALA A 64 -15.42 3.51 -3.74
N GLU A 65 -16.21 3.09 -4.73
CA GLU A 65 -15.77 3.07 -6.11
C GLU A 65 -16.32 4.29 -6.84
N VAL A 66 -15.42 5.00 -7.52
CA VAL A 66 -15.73 6.22 -8.25
C VAL A 66 -15.12 6.20 -9.65
N TRP A 67 -15.78 6.86 -10.60
CA TRP A 67 -15.21 7.05 -11.93
C TRP A 67 -14.07 8.06 -11.89
N ASP A 68 -12.90 7.70 -12.46
CA ASP A 68 -11.77 8.61 -12.64
C ASP A 68 -11.58 8.96 -14.10
N ALA A 69 -11.69 10.25 -14.44
CA ALA A 69 -11.62 10.74 -15.80
C ALA A 69 -10.22 10.66 -16.43
N ASP A 70 -9.15 10.67 -15.61
CA ASP A 70 -7.77 10.59 -16.11
C ASP A 70 -7.43 9.15 -16.53
N LEU A 71 -7.85 8.15 -15.76
CA LEU A 71 -7.66 6.73 -16.08
C LEU A 71 -8.76 6.17 -16.97
N LYS A 72 -9.94 6.82 -17.01
CA LYS A 72 -11.14 6.38 -17.73
C LYS A 72 -11.63 5.00 -17.26
N GLU A 73 -11.60 4.79 -15.96
CA GLU A 73 -12.04 3.57 -15.30
C GLU A 73 -12.58 3.88 -13.89
N ASN A 74 -13.28 2.92 -13.29
CA ASN A 74 -13.61 2.97 -11.88
C ASN A 74 -12.36 2.72 -11.04
N VAL A 75 -12.23 3.45 -9.93
CA VAL A 75 -11.12 3.37 -9.00
C VAL A 75 -11.65 3.35 -7.57
N PHE A 76 -10.86 2.87 -6.63
CA PHE A 76 -11.19 2.94 -5.21
C PHE A 76 -10.82 4.32 -4.66
N GLU A 77 -11.73 4.98 -3.93
CA GLU A 77 -11.49 6.23 -3.22
C GLU A 77 -11.62 5.97 -1.71
N PHE A 78 -10.55 6.28 -0.98
CA PHE A 78 -10.41 6.05 0.45
C PHE A 78 -10.58 7.38 1.17
N TYR A 79 -11.54 7.47 2.10
CA TYR A 79 -11.88 8.67 2.85
C TYR A 79 -11.33 8.60 4.27
N SER A 80 -10.66 9.65 4.69
CA SER A 80 -10.14 9.82 6.04
C SER A 80 -10.67 11.12 6.62
N HIS A 81 -11.55 11.03 7.64
CA HIS A 81 -12.26 12.16 8.21
C HIS A 81 -11.68 12.58 9.54
N ILE A 82 -11.84 13.86 9.87
CA ILE A 82 -11.53 14.42 11.18
C ILE A 82 -12.80 15.05 11.73
N ASN A 83 -13.39 14.43 12.74
CA ASN A 83 -14.55 14.97 13.44
C ASN A 83 -14.11 15.67 14.71
N TYR A 84 -14.33 16.96 14.80
CA TYR A 84 -14.16 17.74 16.03
C TYR A 84 -15.47 17.69 16.81
N ILE A 85 -15.53 16.86 17.85
CA ILE A 85 -16.66 16.84 18.77
C ILE A 85 -16.26 17.64 20.00
N ASN A 86 -16.64 18.92 20.03
CA ASN A 86 -16.39 19.90 21.07
C ASN A 86 -14.98 20.51 21.07
N ALA A 87 -14.94 21.83 21.11
CA ALA A 87 -13.75 22.66 21.00
C ALA A 87 -12.72 22.49 22.12
N ASP A 88 -13.02 21.70 23.14
CA ASP A 88 -12.21 21.66 24.35
C ASP A 88 -11.61 20.31 24.73
N LYS A 89 -12.02 19.16 24.16
CA LYS A 89 -11.39 17.89 24.59
C LYS A 89 -11.44 16.67 23.68
N THR A 90 -12.28 16.57 22.66
CA THR A 90 -12.43 15.28 21.99
C THR A 90 -12.48 15.41 20.48
N THR A 91 -11.40 15.01 19.85
CA THR A 91 -11.41 14.71 18.42
C THR A 91 -11.77 13.24 18.27
N THR A 92 -12.94 12.94 17.77
CA THR A 92 -13.24 11.59 17.27
C THR A 92 -12.73 11.50 15.86
N THR A 93 -12.00 10.46 15.59
CA THR A 93 -11.44 10.18 14.29
C THR A 93 -11.93 8.83 13.83
N ASP A 94 -11.83 8.61 12.53
CA ASP A 94 -12.06 7.30 11.98
C ASP A 94 -11.13 6.29 12.67
N ASN A 95 -11.61 5.51 13.60
CA ASN A 95 -10.95 4.35 14.22
C ASN A 95 -10.45 4.41 15.64
N GLU A 96 -10.38 5.57 16.31
CA GLU A 96 -9.90 5.53 17.68
C GLU A 96 -10.81 6.37 18.59
N PRO A 97 -11.29 5.81 19.69
CA PRO A 97 -11.81 6.64 20.76
C PRO A 97 -10.68 7.54 21.24
N VAL A 98 -11.00 8.79 21.51
CA VAL A 98 -10.04 9.76 22.07
C VAL A 98 -9.73 9.36 23.51
N ALA A 99 -8.98 8.35 23.70
CA ALA A 99 -8.36 7.97 24.96
C ALA A 99 -6.90 7.66 24.69
N ASP A 100 -6.10 8.58 25.06
CA ASP A 100 -4.72 8.53 25.54
C ASP A 100 -3.64 7.68 24.87
N VAL A 101 -3.87 6.68 24.05
CA VAL A 101 -2.79 5.75 23.75
C VAL A 101 -2.46 5.59 22.27
N ALA A 102 -3.39 5.77 21.39
CA ALA A 102 -3.10 5.54 19.97
C ALA A 102 -3.76 6.58 19.07
N GLN A 103 -3.33 7.81 19.19
CA GLN A 103 -3.73 8.91 18.29
C GLN A 103 -3.41 8.58 16.83
N LYS A 104 -4.14 7.64 16.26
CA LYS A 104 -3.93 7.10 14.92
C LYS A 104 -5.28 6.90 14.24
N GLN A 105 -5.30 7.08 12.95
CA GLN A 105 -6.47 6.92 12.09
C GLN A 105 -6.11 6.04 10.91
N ARG A 106 -7.01 5.12 10.54
CA ARG A 106 -6.76 4.27 9.36
C ARG A 106 -8.01 4.00 8.54
N VAL A 107 -7.81 3.98 7.26
CA VAL A 107 -8.68 3.39 6.25
C VAL A 107 -7.76 2.61 5.33
N GLU A 108 -7.67 1.30 5.52
CA GLU A 108 -6.71 0.43 4.82
C GLU A 108 -7.39 -0.84 4.32
N ILE A 109 -6.85 -1.42 3.26
CA ILE A 109 -7.12 -2.79 2.83
C ILE A 109 -5.87 -3.64 3.00
N LYS A 110 -6.05 -4.94 3.20
CA LYS A 110 -4.94 -5.86 3.49
C LYS A 110 -5.23 -7.30 3.09
N THR A 111 -4.17 -8.07 2.93
CA THR A 111 -4.24 -9.53 3.10
C THR A 111 -4.01 -9.90 4.57
N TYR A 112 -4.23 -11.15 4.96
CA TYR A 112 -4.04 -11.60 6.34
C TYR A 112 -3.54 -13.06 6.37
N ASP A 113 -3.34 -13.64 7.54
CA ASP A 113 -2.83 -15.00 7.75
C ASP A 113 -3.67 -16.09 7.05
N GLY A 114 -4.98 -15.92 7.03
CA GLY A 114 -5.92 -16.83 6.35
C GLY A 114 -6.12 -16.56 4.85
N SER A 115 -5.44 -15.54 4.27
CA SER A 115 -5.47 -15.31 2.82
C SER A 115 -4.77 -16.44 2.08
N PRO A 116 -5.13 -16.72 0.81
CA PRO A 116 -4.39 -17.63 -0.05
C PRO A 116 -2.88 -17.39 -0.04
N ASP A 117 -2.08 -18.44 -0.21
CA ASP A 117 -0.63 -18.34 -0.08
C ASP A 117 0.00 -17.40 -1.12
N ASN A 118 -0.53 -17.38 -2.34
CA ASN A 118 -0.09 -16.46 -3.40
C ASN A 118 -0.37 -14.97 -3.12
N LEU A 119 -0.96 -14.64 -1.98
CA LEU A 119 -1.16 -13.27 -1.48
C LEU A 119 -0.21 -12.91 -0.32
N LYS A 120 0.70 -13.82 0.02
CA LYS A 120 1.67 -13.70 1.11
C LYS A 120 3.08 -13.95 0.58
N GLY A 121 4.08 -13.26 1.10
CA GLY A 121 5.48 -13.54 0.78
C GLY A 121 6.12 -14.34 1.91
N THR A 122 6.52 -15.59 1.64
CA THR A 122 7.21 -16.45 2.61
C THR A 122 8.72 -16.50 2.34
N LEU A 123 9.49 -17.00 3.31
CA LEU A 123 10.94 -17.05 3.23
C LEU A 123 11.42 -17.73 1.92
N GLY A 124 12.35 -17.08 1.23
CA GLY A 124 12.94 -17.55 -0.03
C GLY A 124 12.13 -17.18 -1.29
N GLU A 125 10.91 -16.73 -1.15
CA GLU A 125 10.07 -16.32 -2.27
C GLU A 125 10.40 -14.92 -2.78
N THR A 126 10.13 -14.69 -4.06
CA THR A 126 10.11 -13.34 -4.63
C THR A 126 8.66 -12.97 -4.89
N ILE A 127 8.21 -11.84 -4.32
CA ILE A 127 6.87 -11.32 -4.50
C ILE A 127 6.91 -9.94 -5.11
N THR A 128 6.00 -9.67 -6.04
CA THR A 128 5.85 -8.38 -6.70
C THR A 128 4.51 -7.78 -6.34
N TYR A 129 4.52 -6.56 -5.81
CA TYR A 129 3.35 -5.74 -5.60
C TYR A 129 3.33 -4.62 -6.61
N GLN A 130 2.18 -4.39 -7.23
CA GLN A 130 1.98 -3.29 -8.15
C GLN A 130 0.61 -2.67 -7.91
N TRP A 131 0.55 -1.33 -7.91
CA TRP A 131 -0.69 -0.58 -7.80
C TRP A 131 -0.53 0.82 -8.33
N LYS A 132 -1.65 1.50 -8.51
CA LYS A 132 -1.69 2.93 -8.86
C LYS A 132 -2.29 3.71 -7.71
N PHE A 133 -1.83 4.96 -7.53
CA PHE A 133 -2.51 5.88 -6.64
C PHE A 133 -2.43 7.32 -7.13
N LYS A 134 -3.33 8.17 -6.60
CA LYS A 134 -3.39 9.61 -6.85
C LYS A 134 -3.72 10.33 -5.56
N LEU A 135 -2.82 11.21 -5.13
CA LEU A 135 -3.08 12.14 -4.04
C LEU A 135 -3.86 13.35 -4.56
N PRO A 136 -4.78 13.94 -3.78
CA PRO A 136 -5.33 15.24 -4.11
C PRO A 136 -4.25 16.31 -4.10
N LYS A 137 -4.46 17.39 -4.85
CA LYS A 137 -3.57 18.56 -4.77
C LYS A 137 -3.59 19.16 -3.36
N GLY A 138 -2.41 19.47 -2.84
CA GLY A 138 -2.24 20.01 -1.50
C GLY A 138 -2.58 19.01 -0.41
N PHE A 139 -2.34 17.72 -0.61
CA PHE A 139 -2.47 16.68 0.41
C PHE A 139 -1.72 17.05 1.68
N GLN A 140 -2.39 16.91 2.85
CA GLN A 140 -1.82 17.27 4.15
C GLN A 140 -1.41 16.04 4.96
N PRO A 141 -0.15 15.62 4.90
CA PRO A 141 0.33 14.51 5.71
C PRO A 141 0.52 14.93 7.17
N SER A 142 0.48 13.96 8.07
CA SER A 142 0.88 14.15 9.46
C SER A 142 2.36 14.48 9.59
N SER A 143 2.72 15.28 10.59
CA SER A 143 4.12 15.53 10.93
C SER A 143 4.86 14.33 11.52
N ASN A 144 4.13 13.29 11.95
CA ASN A 144 4.74 12.05 12.41
C ASN A 144 4.80 11.03 11.27
N PHE A 145 3.66 10.56 10.77
CA PHE A 145 3.59 9.65 9.63
C PHE A 145 2.19 9.67 8.99
N THR A 146 2.16 9.42 7.70
CA THR A 146 0.96 9.06 6.92
C THR A 146 1.37 7.96 5.95
N HIS A 147 1.16 6.71 6.34
CA HIS A 147 1.44 5.57 5.49
C HIS A 147 0.36 5.44 4.42
N LEU A 148 0.77 5.33 3.17
CA LEU A 148 -0.09 5.02 2.03
C LEU A 148 0.04 3.55 1.63
N HIS A 149 1.14 2.93 2.02
CA HIS A 149 1.42 1.52 1.83
C HIS A 149 2.33 1.00 2.94
N GLN A 150 2.13 -0.26 3.31
CA GLN A 150 2.96 -0.97 4.28
C GLN A 150 3.20 -2.39 3.81
N ILE A 151 4.43 -2.88 3.94
CA ILE A 151 4.75 -4.30 3.97
C ILE A 151 4.89 -4.70 5.43
N LYS A 152 3.89 -5.44 5.94
CA LYS A 152 3.85 -5.90 7.32
C LYS A 152 4.37 -7.32 7.42
N ALA A 153 5.24 -7.55 8.40
CA ALA A 153 5.52 -8.90 8.86
C ALA A 153 4.38 -9.43 9.75
N VAL A 154 4.16 -10.72 9.74
CA VAL A 154 3.15 -11.41 10.53
C VAL A 154 3.77 -12.57 11.29
N GLY A 155 3.34 -12.77 12.54
CA GLY A 155 3.97 -13.68 13.50
C GLY A 155 5.17 -13.03 14.19
N GLY A 156 5.78 -13.76 15.12
CA GLY A 156 6.94 -13.30 15.86
C GLY A 156 6.66 -12.28 16.94
N SER A 157 7.74 -11.71 17.47
CA SER A 157 7.73 -10.81 18.63
C SER A 157 7.47 -9.34 18.25
N GLN A 158 7.67 -8.98 16.97
CA GLN A 158 7.51 -7.62 16.47
C GLN A 158 6.51 -7.57 15.32
N ASP A 159 5.54 -6.66 15.45
CA ASP A 159 4.50 -6.43 14.45
C ASP A 159 4.70 -5.15 13.63
N MET A 160 5.84 -4.47 13.77
CA MET A 160 6.15 -3.26 13.02
C MET A 160 6.34 -3.57 11.52
N PRO A 161 5.97 -2.63 10.62
CA PRO A 161 6.22 -2.81 9.20
C PRO A 161 7.70 -3.04 8.89
N ILE A 162 7.97 -3.86 7.87
CA ILE A 162 9.31 -3.98 7.28
C ILE A 162 9.57 -2.79 6.35
N PHE A 163 8.58 -2.46 5.51
CA PHE A 163 8.63 -1.27 4.66
C PHE A 163 7.37 -0.44 4.80
N THR A 164 7.53 0.88 4.69
CA THR A 164 6.39 1.78 4.51
C THR A 164 6.68 2.80 3.41
N LEU A 165 5.66 3.11 2.62
CA LEU A 165 5.64 4.28 1.76
C LEU A 165 4.83 5.37 2.48
N THR A 166 5.53 6.41 2.92
CA THR A 166 5.03 7.33 3.94
C THR A 166 5.15 8.78 3.50
N ALA A 167 4.02 9.49 3.48
CA ALA A 167 4.02 10.95 3.40
C ALA A 167 4.25 11.56 4.79
N LYS A 168 5.08 12.59 4.87
CA LYS A 168 5.42 13.28 6.12
C LYS A 168 5.45 14.79 5.92
N LYS A 169 4.80 15.53 6.83
CA LYS A 169 4.84 16.99 6.86
C LYS A 169 6.23 17.46 7.30
N GLY A 170 6.74 18.48 6.61
CA GLY A 170 7.98 19.17 6.91
C GLY A 170 7.96 20.56 6.32
N THR A 171 9.11 21.26 6.32
CA THR A 171 9.27 22.53 5.58
C THR A 171 8.93 22.33 4.10
N VAL A 172 9.38 21.22 3.54
CA VAL A 172 8.89 20.63 2.29
C VAL A 172 8.34 19.27 2.64
N ASN A 173 7.08 19.00 2.31
CA ASN A 173 6.47 17.70 2.55
C ASN A 173 7.19 16.64 1.72
N GLN A 174 7.52 15.53 2.36
CA GLN A 174 8.28 14.43 1.75
C GLN A 174 7.42 13.17 1.59
N PHE A 175 7.74 12.40 0.58
CA PHE A 175 7.31 11.02 0.43
C PHE A 175 8.53 10.13 0.56
N ASN A 176 8.50 9.24 1.55
CA ASN A 176 9.65 8.44 1.97
C ASN A 176 9.38 6.96 1.77
N VAL A 177 10.40 6.24 1.35
CA VAL A 177 10.52 4.79 1.51
C VAL A 177 11.27 4.55 2.81
N VAL A 178 10.62 3.89 3.75
CA VAL A 178 11.18 3.66 5.10
C VAL A 178 11.31 2.17 5.33
N HIS A 179 12.49 1.74 5.78
CA HIS A 179 12.79 0.37 6.19
C HIS A 179 12.84 0.27 7.71
N ASN A 180 12.34 -0.85 8.27
CA ASN A 180 12.31 -1.14 9.70
C ASN A 180 11.79 0.01 10.58
N ASN A 181 10.80 0.77 10.05
CA ASN A 181 10.13 1.88 10.73
C ASN A 181 10.99 3.13 11.03
N GLU A 182 12.28 3.12 10.78
CA GLU A 182 13.20 4.21 11.15
C GLU A 182 14.07 4.69 9.99
N ASP A 183 14.56 3.78 9.16
CA ASP A 183 15.54 4.07 8.13
C ASP A 183 14.87 4.61 6.85
N ILE A 184 15.01 5.90 6.58
CA ILE A 184 14.58 6.49 5.30
C ILE A 184 15.61 6.09 4.25
N VAL A 185 15.27 5.11 3.40
CA VAL A 185 16.17 4.58 2.37
C VAL A 185 16.04 5.30 1.03
N ALA A 186 14.92 5.98 0.78
CA ALA A 186 14.73 6.88 -0.35
C ALA A 186 13.67 7.93 -0.02
N SER A 187 13.77 9.10 -0.67
CA SER A 187 12.87 10.23 -0.43
C SER A 187 12.66 11.05 -1.70
N MET A 188 11.49 11.67 -1.81
CA MET A 188 11.17 12.65 -2.84
C MET A 188 10.18 13.69 -2.33
N ASN A 189 10.08 14.83 -3.01
CA ASN A 189 9.10 15.85 -2.67
C ASN A 189 7.68 15.31 -2.91
N LEU A 190 6.81 15.43 -1.91
CA LEU A 190 5.42 14.94 -1.99
C LEU A 190 4.64 15.60 -3.12
N SER A 191 4.93 16.87 -3.42
CA SER A 191 4.28 17.64 -4.48
C SER A 191 4.41 17.03 -5.88
N GLU A 192 5.43 16.20 -6.12
CA GLU A 192 5.58 15.47 -7.39
C GLU A 192 4.49 14.37 -7.60
N LEU A 193 3.84 13.96 -6.51
CA LEU A 193 2.78 12.94 -6.52
C LEU A 193 1.37 13.53 -6.51
N GLU A 194 1.24 14.80 -6.14
CA GLU A 194 -0.07 15.44 -5.97
C GLU A 194 -0.76 15.71 -7.31
N GLY A 195 -2.06 15.41 -7.38
CA GLY A 195 -2.90 15.66 -8.54
C GLY A 195 -2.54 14.87 -9.79
N THR A 196 -1.72 13.83 -9.66
CA THR A 196 -1.32 12.98 -10.78
C THR A 196 -1.36 11.50 -10.40
N TRP A 197 -1.71 10.65 -11.35
CA TRP A 197 -1.63 9.21 -11.18
C TRP A 197 -0.20 8.72 -11.31
N VAL A 198 0.19 7.92 -10.34
CA VAL A 198 1.47 7.19 -10.35
C VAL A 198 1.24 5.71 -10.21
N GLN A 199 2.14 4.93 -10.80
CA GLN A 199 2.22 3.49 -10.61
C GLN A 199 3.42 3.19 -9.73
N ILE A 200 3.20 2.37 -8.71
CA ILE A 200 4.23 1.79 -7.87
C ILE A 200 4.46 0.35 -8.30
N THR A 201 5.71 -0.06 -8.34
CA THR A 201 6.12 -1.46 -8.46
C THR A 201 7.15 -1.74 -7.38
N GLU A 202 6.88 -2.70 -6.52
CA GLU A 202 7.81 -3.23 -5.53
C GLU A 202 8.11 -4.69 -5.82
N VAL A 203 9.39 -5.06 -5.78
CA VAL A 203 9.84 -6.44 -5.90
C VAL A 203 10.67 -6.79 -4.67
N ILE A 204 10.26 -7.85 -3.98
CA ILE A 204 10.84 -8.26 -2.69
C ILE A 204 11.22 -9.73 -2.77
N LYS A 205 12.52 -10.05 -2.64
CA LYS A 205 12.95 -11.41 -2.26
C LYS A 205 12.92 -11.48 -0.74
N VAL A 206 12.10 -12.40 -0.22
CA VAL A 206 11.86 -12.51 1.22
C VAL A 206 13.00 -13.27 1.89
N GLY A 207 13.70 -12.61 2.81
CA GLY A 207 14.82 -13.22 3.51
C GLY A 207 15.50 -12.30 4.52
N ALA A 208 16.34 -12.87 5.40
CA ALA A 208 17.23 -12.09 6.28
C ALA A 208 18.25 -11.27 5.47
N ASN A 209 18.72 -11.84 4.36
CA ASN A 209 19.53 -11.19 3.32
C ASN A 209 18.72 -11.18 2.02
N GLY A 210 17.54 -10.57 2.07
CA GLY A 210 16.64 -10.46 0.94
C GLY A 210 17.03 -9.31 0.01
N THR A 211 16.18 -9.07 -0.97
CA THR A 211 16.32 -7.91 -1.87
C THR A 211 15.05 -7.08 -1.85
N TYR A 212 15.19 -5.78 -1.96
CA TYR A 212 14.06 -4.87 -2.11
C TYR A 212 14.32 -3.89 -3.25
N SER A 213 13.34 -3.72 -4.11
CA SER A 213 13.34 -2.64 -5.08
C SER A 213 11.97 -1.99 -5.18
N VAL A 214 11.96 -0.68 -5.38
CA VAL A 214 10.74 0.10 -5.61
C VAL A 214 10.96 1.11 -6.72
N VAL A 215 9.97 1.20 -7.61
CA VAL A 215 9.93 2.20 -8.69
C VAL A 215 8.59 2.93 -8.63
N ILE A 216 8.63 4.26 -8.62
CA ILE A 216 7.47 5.14 -8.72
C ILE A 216 7.51 5.81 -10.08
N LYS A 217 6.49 5.54 -10.90
CA LYS A 217 6.41 6.04 -12.26
C LYS A 217 5.13 6.85 -12.47
N ARG A 218 5.26 8.07 -13.00
CA ARG A 218 4.11 8.89 -13.35
C ARG A 218 3.45 8.34 -14.62
N ILE A 219 2.14 8.10 -14.57
CA ILE A 219 1.43 7.39 -15.64
C ILE A 219 1.36 8.20 -16.92
N LYS A 220 1.05 9.50 -16.83
CA LYS A 220 0.78 10.35 -18.02
C LYS A 220 1.94 10.47 -19.01
N ASP A 221 3.18 10.34 -18.56
CA ASP A 221 4.38 10.55 -19.39
C ASP A 221 5.45 9.47 -19.19
N GLY A 222 5.19 8.51 -18.30
CA GLY A 222 6.13 7.42 -18.03
C GLY A 222 7.39 7.83 -17.27
N LYS A 223 7.46 9.08 -16.75
CA LYS A 223 8.62 9.57 -16.00
C LYS A 223 8.79 8.78 -14.71
N VAL A 224 9.99 8.23 -14.49
CA VAL A 224 10.39 7.69 -13.19
C VAL A 224 10.62 8.85 -12.23
N LEU A 225 9.85 8.88 -11.14
CA LEU A 225 9.91 9.92 -10.11
C LEU A 225 10.84 9.51 -8.96
N LEU A 226 10.84 8.22 -8.60
CA LEU A 226 11.72 7.64 -7.61
C LEU A 226 12.06 6.20 -8.01
N SER A 227 13.30 5.81 -7.77
CA SER A 227 13.77 4.43 -7.88
C SER A 227 14.75 4.15 -6.78
N TYR A 228 14.58 3.03 -6.08
CA TYR A 228 15.50 2.51 -5.07
C TYR A 228 15.64 1.02 -5.22
N SER A 229 16.84 0.49 -4.98
CA SER A 229 17.11 -0.94 -4.96
C SER A 229 18.24 -1.25 -3.99
N ASN A 230 18.06 -2.33 -3.22
CA ASN A 230 19.08 -2.86 -2.35
C ASN A 230 19.13 -4.39 -2.49
N PRO A 231 20.27 -4.99 -2.86
CA PRO A 231 20.39 -6.43 -3.08
C PRO A 231 20.65 -7.22 -1.79
N ASP A 232 20.85 -6.56 -0.64
CA ASP A 232 21.13 -7.20 0.65
C ASP A 232 20.46 -6.42 1.77
N LEU A 233 19.24 -6.83 2.14
CA LEU A 233 18.41 -6.15 3.11
C LEU A 233 17.52 -7.15 3.85
N GLU A 234 17.33 -6.97 5.16
CA GLU A 234 16.34 -7.73 5.90
C GLU A 234 14.93 -7.39 5.41
N THR A 235 14.27 -8.34 4.76
CA THR A 235 12.91 -8.19 4.23
C THR A 235 11.88 -9.03 4.98
N ILE A 236 12.32 -9.81 5.95
CA ILE A 236 11.53 -10.53 6.95
C ILE A 236 12.41 -10.79 8.18
N ARG A 237 11.88 -10.61 9.38
CA ARG A 237 12.58 -10.94 10.61
C ARG A 237 12.60 -12.44 10.87
N PRO A 238 13.59 -12.99 11.57
CA PRO A 238 13.77 -14.44 11.73
C PRO A 238 12.59 -15.19 12.35
N ASP A 239 11.80 -14.51 13.20
CA ASP A 239 10.65 -15.10 13.90
C ASP A 239 9.30 -14.81 13.21
N ASN A 240 9.29 -14.12 12.07
CA ASN A 240 8.07 -13.88 11.32
C ASN A 240 7.75 -15.02 10.34
N ASN A 241 6.46 -15.29 10.15
CA ASN A 241 6.00 -16.37 9.29
C ASN A 241 5.94 -15.96 7.81
N PHE A 242 5.49 -14.73 7.53
CA PHE A 242 5.36 -14.19 6.18
C PHE A 242 5.26 -12.66 6.21
N ILE A 243 5.40 -12.04 5.04
CA ILE A 243 5.11 -10.63 4.82
C ILE A 243 3.83 -10.47 4.01
N ARG A 244 3.14 -9.34 4.18
CA ARG A 244 1.91 -9.02 3.48
C ARG A 244 1.73 -7.52 3.27
N PRO A 245 0.98 -7.11 2.23
CA PRO A 245 0.74 -5.71 1.96
C PRO A 245 -0.45 -5.15 2.76
N LYS A 246 -0.41 -3.84 2.96
CA LYS A 246 -1.54 -2.99 3.29
C LYS A 246 -1.49 -1.74 2.41
N TRP A 247 -2.64 -1.27 1.97
CA TRP A 247 -2.78 -0.04 1.20
C TRP A 247 -3.90 0.81 1.76
N GLY A 248 -3.75 2.13 1.71
CA GLY A 248 -4.77 3.06 2.19
C GLY A 248 -4.18 4.29 2.84
N ILE A 249 -4.86 4.81 3.85
CA ILE A 249 -4.43 5.95 4.65
C ILE A 249 -4.32 5.50 6.10
N TYR A 250 -3.11 5.48 6.64
CA TYR A 250 -2.87 5.26 8.06
C TYR A 250 -1.98 6.36 8.61
N ARG A 251 -2.55 7.26 9.41
CA ARG A 251 -1.86 8.47 9.85
C ARG A 251 -1.90 8.69 11.34
N SER A 252 -0.86 9.37 11.85
CA SER A 252 -0.81 9.84 13.23
C SER A 252 -1.67 11.07 13.43
N LEU A 253 -2.40 11.12 14.55
CA LEU A 253 -3.24 12.24 14.98
C LEU A 253 -2.59 13.07 16.11
N LYS A 254 -1.33 12.82 16.47
CA LYS A 254 -0.64 13.55 17.54
C LYS A 254 -0.66 15.07 17.37
N LYS A 255 -0.78 15.54 16.13
CA LYS A 255 -0.95 16.97 15.79
C LYS A 255 -2.12 17.13 14.84
N VAL A 256 -3.30 16.85 15.34
CA VAL A 256 -4.54 16.86 14.55
C VAL A 256 -4.82 18.22 13.90
N VAL A 257 -4.39 19.31 14.49
CA VAL A 257 -4.53 20.67 13.94
C VAL A 257 -3.81 20.84 12.60
N ASP A 258 -2.85 19.98 12.28
CA ASP A 258 -2.13 19.97 11.00
C ASP A 258 -2.86 19.18 9.92
N LEU A 259 -3.92 18.45 10.28
CA LEU A 259 -4.61 17.52 9.40
C LEU A 259 -5.93 18.10 8.92
N ARG A 260 -6.41 17.55 7.83
CA ARG A 260 -7.75 17.77 7.29
C ARG A 260 -8.34 16.43 6.81
N GLU A 261 -9.58 16.48 6.36
CA GLU A 261 -10.16 15.36 5.62
C GLU A 261 -9.41 15.16 4.31
N GLU A 262 -9.14 13.90 3.98
CA GLU A 262 -8.43 13.52 2.76
C GLU A 262 -9.14 12.38 2.06
N ALA A 263 -9.14 12.45 0.73
CA ALA A 263 -9.57 11.36 -0.14
C ALA A 263 -8.40 10.98 -1.06
N VAL A 264 -7.97 9.74 -0.98
CA VAL A 264 -6.87 9.19 -1.81
C VAL A 264 -7.45 8.13 -2.73
N ARG A 265 -7.12 8.21 -4.02
CA ARG A 265 -7.56 7.22 -5.00
C ARG A 265 -6.50 6.16 -5.22
N PHE A 266 -6.96 4.92 -5.34
CA PHE A 266 -6.14 3.75 -5.66
C PHE A 266 -6.78 2.95 -6.79
N ALA A 267 -5.93 2.27 -7.59
CA ALA A 267 -6.41 1.41 -8.66
C ALA A 267 -5.44 0.25 -8.93
N ASP A 268 -5.95 -0.81 -9.55
CA ASP A 268 -5.19 -1.92 -10.13
C ASP A 268 -4.18 -2.53 -9.15
N PHE A 269 -4.62 -2.89 -7.95
CA PHE A 269 -3.77 -3.62 -7.03
C PHE A 269 -3.46 -5.01 -7.58
N SER A 270 -2.19 -5.35 -7.60
CA SER A 270 -1.72 -6.61 -8.14
C SER A 270 -0.67 -7.22 -7.23
N ILE A 271 -0.79 -8.52 -7.01
CA ILE A 271 0.16 -9.35 -6.27
C ILE A 271 0.56 -10.49 -7.18
N ALA A 272 1.85 -10.65 -7.44
CA ALA A 272 2.39 -11.75 -8.22
C ALA A 272 3.52 -12.43 -7.45
N GLU A 273 3.35 -13.73 -7.21
CA GLU A 273 4.38 -14.57 -6.62
C GLU A 273 5.35 -15.01 -7.72
N GLY A 274 6.65 -14.85 -7.47
CA GLY A 274 7.72 -15.33 -8.34
C GLY A 274 8.04 -16.81 -8.09
N VAL A 275 8.85 -17.37 -8.97
CA VAL A 275 9.35 -18.75 -8.78
C VAL A 275 10.29 -18.78 -7.57
N ASN A 276 10.00 -19.65 -6.60
CA ASN A 276 10.92 -19.96 -5.52
C ASN A 276 11.96 -20.96 -6.04
N GLU A 277 13.18 -20.47 -6.33
CA GLU A 277 14.28 -21.30 -6.85
C GLU A 277 14.74 -22.34 -5.84
N ASP A 278 14.55 -22.12 -4.53
CA ASP A 278 14.97 -23.01 -3.46
C ASP A 278 14.04 -24.23 -3.28
N LYS A 279 12.81 -24.18 -3.77
CA LYS A 279 11.85 -25.33 -3.78
C LYS A 279 12.08 -26.32 -4.93
N LYS A 280 13.07 -26.09 -5.79
CA LYS A 280 13.39 -26.96 -6.94
C LYS A 280 14.48 -28.00 -6.66
N LYS A 281 14.91 -28.16 -5.42
CA LYS A 281 15.89 -29.19 -5.01
C LYS A 281 15.27 -30.33 -4.24
#